data_de7599bd6dbcbec78bccc2d04d1ad810
#
_entry.id   de7599bd6dbcbec78bccc2d04d1ad810
#
_cell.length_a   1.000
_cell.length_b   1.000
_cell.length_c   1.000
_cell.angle_alpha   90.00
_cell.angle_beta   90.00
_cell.angle_gamma   90.00
#
_symmetry.space_group_name_H-M   'P 1'
#
loop_
_entity.id
_entity.type
_entity.pdbx_description
1 polymer ?
#
loop_
_entity_poly.entity_id
_entity_poly.type
_entity_poly.pdbx_seq_one_letter_code
_entity_poly.pdbx_strand_id
1 'polypeptide(L)'
;KKVFGTNRPIIVSTHVNTNCVHNHIAVCPYDLDGIRWHSNSKTLQFVRKRSDEICIEHNLDIIRDPEKKSTISYKEHDARKKGYSWKVKMADTIDRLIHSDDVTDIYSLIDKMKECGYTFTNESRMIAKPKGVKYGCCISKLGFGYSYQMLMQRINNKQNEFVGRKISAFIGFQVEIAVGLR
;
A
#
# COMPACT_ATOMS: atom_id res chain seq x y z
N LYS A 1 22.61 -12.09 -25.50
CA LYS A 1 22.35 -12.59 -26.85
C LYS A 1 21.00 -13.33 -26.96
N LYS A 2 20.70 -14.30 -26.11
CA LYS A 2 19.46 -15.10 -26.15
C LYS A 2 18.15 -14.26 -25.99
N VAL A 3 18.21 -13.06 -25.41
CA VAL A 3 17.04 -12.20 -25.14
C VAL A 3 16.91 -11.08 -26.17
N PHE A 4 18.00 -10.36 -26.45
CA PHE A 4 17.97 -9.13 -27.23
C PHE A 4 18.61 -9.28 -28.62
N GLY A 5 19.00 -10.51 -29.02
CA GLY A 5 19.71 -10.79 -30.26
C GLY A 5 21.22 -10.50 -30.18
N THR A 6 21.93 -10.74 -31.28
CA THR A 6 23.37 -10.55 -31.38
C THR A 6 23.76 -9.17 -31.94
N ASN A 7 22.78 -8.51 -32.58
CA ASN A 7 22.98 -7.27 -33.34
C ASN A 7 22.58 -6.01 -32.56
N ARG A 8 22.33 -6.12 -31.24
CA ARG A 8 21.94 -4.98 -30.41
C ARG A 8 23.02 -4.68 -29.38
N PRO A 9 23.54 -3.43 -29.34
CA PRO A 9 24.48 -3.03 -28.29
C PRO A 9 23.87 -3.12 -26.91
N ILE A 10 24.58 -3.74 -25.97
CA ILE A 10 24.20 -3.86 -24.55
C ILE A 10 25.40 -3.59 -23.68
N ILE A 11 25.16 -2.97 -22.53
CA ILE A 11 26.16 -2.77 -21.48
C ILE A 11 25.65 -3.50 -20.24
N VAL A 12 26.51 -4.28 -19.61
CA VAL A 12 26.23 -4.97 -18.35
C VAL A 12 27.15 -4.44 -17.28
N SER A 13 26.58 -4.01 -16.15
CA SER A 13 27.31 -3.60 -14.95
C SER A 13 26.86 -4.46 -13.77
N THR A 14 27.82 -5.08 -13.09
CA THR A 14 27.56 -5.90 -11.90
C THR A 14 27.82 -5.10 -10.64
N HIS A 15 26.83 -5.00 -9.76
CA HIS A 15 26.96 -4.39 -8.44
C HIS A 15 27.28 -5.46 -7.41
N VAL A 16 28.44 -5.33 -6.78
CA VAL A 16 28.95 -6.25 -5.75
C VAL A 16 29.00 -5.62 -4.35
N ASN A 17 28.68 -4.33 -4.22
CA ASN A 17 28.76 -3.54 -2.99
C ASN A 17 27.44 -3.45 -2.23
N THR A 18 26.50 -4.32 -2.53
CA THR A 18 25.17 -4.42 -1.89
C THR A 18 24.99 -5.81 -1.28
N ASN A 19 23.98 -5.96 -0.40
CA ASN A 19 23.66 -7.25 0.21
C ASN A 19 23.26 -8.35 -0.79
N CYS A 20 22.97 -7.97 -2.04
CA CYS A 20 22.66 -8.88 -3.14
C CYS A 20 23.48 -8.50 -4.36
N VAL A 21 24.28 -9.42 -4.88
CA VAL A 21 24.95 -9.24 -6.17
C VAL A 21 23.88 -9.19 -7.27
N HIS A 22 23.87 -8.14 -8.07
CA HIS A 22 22.89 -7.98 -9.14
C HIS A 22 23.49 -7.24 -10.34
N ASN A 23 22.88 -7.46 -11.51
CA ASN A 23 23.32 -6.87 -12.76
C ASN A 23 22.35 -5.77 -13.21
N HIS A 24 22.90 -4.67 -13.71
CA HIS A 24 22.18 -3.69 -14.51
C HIS A 24 22.50 -3.93 -15.97
N ILE A 25 21.48 -4.08 -16.79
CA ILE A 25 21.64 -4.30 -18.24
C ILE A 25 21.00 -3.12 -18.96
N ALA A 26 21.85 -2.28 -19.57
CA ALA A 26 21.39 -1.21 -20.45
C ALA A 26 21.37 -1.73 -21.88
N VAL A 27 20.21 -1.63 -22.53
CA VAL A 27 19.98 -2.13 -23.89
C VAL A 27 19.74 -0.96 -24.82
N CYS A 28 20.49 -0.85 -25.91
CA CYS A 28 20.24 0.17 -26.92
C CYS A 28 18.84 -0.01 -27.53
N PRO A 29 18.01 1.04 -27.60
CA PRO A 29 16.68 0.94 -28.20
C PRO A 29 16.70 0.58 -29.69
N TYR A 30 17.80 0.83 -30.39
CA TYR A 30 18.00 0.44 -31.78
C TYR A 30 19.10 -0.60 -31.90
N ASP A 31 18.97 -1.55 -32.83
CA ASP A 31 20.06 -2.44 -33.22
C ASP A 31 20.94 -1.80 -34.31
N LEU A 32 21.97 -2.53 -34.74
CA LEU A 32 22.91 -2.04 -35.75
C LEU A 32 22.28 -1.89 -37.15
N ASP A 33 21.10 -2.49 -37.36
CA ASP A 33 20.33 -2.37 -38.61
C ASP A 33 19.26 -1.25 -38.48
N GLY A 34 19.22 -0.50 -37.36
CA GLY A 34 18.31 0.59 -37.14
C GLY A 34 16.90 0.14 -36.69
N ILE A 35 16.69 -1.14 -36.38
CA ILE A 35 15.40 -1.67 -35.94
C ILE A 35 15.20 -1.36 -34.46
N ARG A 36 14.05 -0.70 -34.16
CA ARG A 36 13.71 -0.30 -32.81
C ARG A 36 13.16 -1.48 -31.98
N TRP A 37 13.63 -1.59 -30.73
CA TRP A 37 13.02 -2.45 -29.72
C TRP A 37 11.81 -1.75 -29.09
N HIS A 38 10.64 -2.40 -29.15
CA HIS A 38 9.43 -1.90 -28.53
C HIS A 38 9.29 -2.48 -27.12
N SER A 39 9.44 -1.63 -26.10
CA SER A 39 9.22 -2.01 -24.71
C SER A 39 7.75 -1.86 -24.35
N ASN A 40 7.08 -2.98 -24.07
CA ASN A 40 5.70 -3.05 -23.62
C ASN A 40 5.50 -4.24 -22.65
N SER A 41 4.28 -4.45 -22.17
CA SER A 41 4.00 -5.55 -21.23
C SER A 41 4.29 -6.93 -21.80
N LYS A 42 4.10 -7.15 -23.10
CA LYS A 42 4.40 -8.45 -23.77
C LYS A 42 5.89 -8.69 -23.83
N THR A 43 6.68 -7.67 -24.20
CA THR A 43 8.14 -7.79 -24.21
C THR A 43 8.70 -7.98 -22.81
N LEU A 44 8.12 -7.36 -21.78
CA LEU A 44 8.51 -7.60 -20.39
C LEU A 44 8.24 -9.06 -19.96
N GLN A 45 7.09 -9.61 -20.31
CA GLN A 45 6.78 -11.03 -20.05
C GLN A 45 7.74 -11.96 -20.79
N PHE A 46 8.06 -11.66 -22.05
CA PHE A 46 9.03 -12.40 -22.83
C PHE A 46 10.42 -12.41 -22.17
N VAL A 47 10.90 -11.23 -21.72
CA VAL A 47 12.21 -11.11 -21.05
C VAL A 47 12.23 -11.92 -19.75
N ARG A 48 11.16 -11.85 -18.94
CA ARG A 48 11.03 -12.63 -17.70
C ARG A 48 11.07 -14.12 -17.96
N LYS A 49 10.23 -14.59 -18.88
CA LYS A 49 10.20 -16.03 -19.26
C LYS A 49 11.58 -16.50 -19.74
N ARG A 50 12.25 -15.71 -20.55
CA ARG A 50 13.58 -16.05 -21.07
C ARG A 50 14.64 -16.05 -19.98
N SER A 51 14.54 -15.14 -19.02
CA SER A 51 15.40 -15.13 -17.83
C SER A 51 15.23 -16.42 -17.02
N ASP A 52 13.98 -16.83 -16.76
CA ASP A 52 13.66 -18.05 -16.00
C ASP A 52 14.21 -19.29 -16.74
N GLU A 53 14.03 -19.38 -18.06
CA GLU A 53 14.58 -20.46 -18.86
C GLU A 53 16.11 -20.56 -18.74
N ILE A 54 16.82 -19.42 -18.78
CA ILE A 54 18.27 -19.37 -18.60
C ILE A 54 18.67 -19.80 -17.18
N CYS A 55 17.92 -19.37 -16.16
CA CYS A 55 18.19 -19.79 -14.78
C CYS A 55 18.04 -21.31 -14.64
N ILE A 56 17.00 -21.91 -15.23
CA ILE A 56 16.79 -23.37 -15.23
C ILE A 56 17.95 -24.08 -15.98
N GLU A 57 18.36 -23.60 -17.16
CA GLU A 57 19.50 -24.14 -17.91
C GLU A 57 20.80 -24.19 -17.08
N HIS A 58 20.93 -23.26 -16.12
CA HIS A 58 22.11 -23.15 -15.23
C HIS A 58 21.89 -23.71 -13.83
N ASN A 59 20.83 -24.46 -13.59
CA ASN A 59 20.44 -24.99 -12.26
C ASN A 59 20.32 -23.93 -11.18
N LEU A 60 19.80 -22.73 -11.53
CA LEU A 60 19.50 -21.64 -10.60
C LEU A 60 18.02 -21.65 -10.25
N ASP A 61 17.69 -21.27 -9.03
CA ASP A 61 16.31 -21.16 -8.56
C ASP A 61 15.54 -20.06 -9.28
N ILE A 62 14.26 -20.31 -9.52
CA ILE A 62 13.32 -19.35 -10.07
C ILE A 62 12.14 -19.15 -9.11
N ILE A 63 11.57 -17.94 -9.11
CA ILE A 63 10.34 -17.64 -8.36
C ILE A 63 9.15 -18.10 -9.19
N ARG A 64 8.57 -19.26 -8.86
CA ARG A 64 7.45 -19.86 -9.62
C ARG A 64 6.15 -19.12 -9.39
N ASP A 65 5.83 -18.77 -8.13
CA ASP A 65 4.65 -18.03 -7.74
C ASP A 65 5.06 -16.79 -6.96
N PRO A 66 5.30 -15.64 -7.65
CA PRO A 66 5.57 -14.40 -6.94
C PRO A 66 4.34 -14.03 -6.12
N GLU A 67 4.45 -14.10 -4.79
CA GLU A 67 3.41 -13.53 -3.93
C GLU A 67 3.08 -12.13 -4.41
N LYS A 68 1.80 -11.85 -4.60
CA LYS A 68 1.31 -10.49 -4.90
C LYS A 68 1.52 -9.59 -3.67
N LYS A 69 2.77 -9.33 -3.32
CA LYS A 69 3.09 -8.31 -2.29
C LYS A 69 2.62 -6.97 -2.83
N SER A 70 1.94 -6.22 -1.99
CA SER A 70 1.57 -4.85 -2.30
C SER A 70 2.84 -4.13 -2.78
N THR A 71 2.80 -3.56 -3.99
CA THR A 71 3.95 -2.90 -4.62
C THR A 71 4.23 -1.57 -3.92
N ILE A 72 4.85 -1.66 -2.75
CA ILE A 72 5.37 -0.49 -2.04
C ILE A 72 6.68 -0.11 -2.73
N SER A 73 6.81 1.14 -3.18
CA SER A 73 8.07 1.61 -3.77
C SER A 73 9.20 1.51 -2.74
N TYR A 74 10.44 1.35 -3.22
CA TYR A 74 11.62 1.32 -2.34
C TYR A 74 11.70 2.55 -1.42
N LYS A 75 11.40 3.74 -1.94
CA LYS A 75 11.37 4.98 -1.14
C LYS A 75 10.35 4.92 0.00
N GLU A 76 9.18 4.38 -0.26
CA GLU A 76 8.15 4.20 0.78
C GLU A 76 8.54 3.14 1.80
N HIS A 77 9.14 2.03 1.34
CA HIS A 77 9.66 0.99 2.24
C HIS A 77 10.75 1.54 3.17
N ASP A 78 11.71 2.30 2.63
CA ASP A 78 12.77 2.94 3.41
C ASP A 78 12.21 3.99 4.39
N ALA A 79 11.26 4.81 3.94
CA ALA A 79 10.57 5.77 4.79
C ALA A 79 9.82 5.11 5.96
N ARG A 80 9.19 3.96 5.73
CA ARG A 80 8.53 3.15 6.78
C ARG A 80 9.56 2.62 7.77
N LYS A 81 10.65 2.01 7.27
CA LYS A 81 11.73 1.48 8.10
C LYS A 81 12.36 2.54 8.99
N LYS A 82 12.50 3.76 8.49
CA LYS A 82 13.07 4.90 9.22
C LYS A 82 12.04 5.71 10.03
N GLY A 83 10.76 5.33 10.03
CA GLY A 83 9.71 5.96 10.85
C GLY A 83 9.21 7.32 10.36
N TYR A 84 9.59 7.79 9.16
CA TYR A 84 9.15 9.07 8.63
C TYR A 84 8.09 9.00 7.50
N SER A 85 7.56 7.81 7.20
CA SER A 85 6.49 7.68 6.21
C SER A 85 5.24 8.44 6.63
N TRP A 86 4.87 9.47 5.86
CA TRP A 86 3.65 10.22 6.08
C TRP A 86 2.38 9.39 5.83
N LYS A 87 2.48 8.32 5.04
CA LYS A 87 1.36 7.39 4.80
C LYS A 87 1.07 6.55 6.04
N VAL A 88 2.10 6.10 6.73
CA VAL A 88 1.95 5.40 8.03
C VAL A 88 1.31 6.34 9.03
N LYS A 89 1.83 7.57 9.17
CA LYS A 89 1.24 8.57 10.06
C LYS A 89 -0.22 8.89 9.73
N MET A 90 -0.58 8.90 8.45
CA MET A 90 -1.98 9.09 8.02
C MET A 90 -2.85 7.88 8.42
N ALA A 91 -2.34 6.65 8.26
CA ALA A 91 -3.03 5.44 8.70
C ALA A 91 -3.27 5.45 10.22
N ASP A 92 -2.24 5.73 11.02
CA ASP A 92 -2.32 5.86 12.48
C ASP A 92 -3.33 6.94 12.90
N THR A 93 -3.37 8.07 12.16
CA THR A 93 -4.35 9.13 12.42
C THR A 93 -5.77 8.66 12.15
N ILE A 94 -6.02 7.98 11.03
CA ILE A 94 -7.33 7.40 10.71
C ILE A 94 -7.74 6.40 11.78
N ASP A 95 -6.85 5.49 12.18
CA ASP A 95 -7.12 4.48 13.20
C ASP A 95 -7.52 5.12 14.54
N ARG A 96 -6.80 6.14 14.96
CA ARG A 96 -7.13 6.90 16.17
C ARG A 96 -8.47 7.63 16.05
N LEU A 97 -8.74 8.29 14.92
CA LEU A 97 -9.98 9.06 14.71
C LEU A 97 -11.21 8.16 14.67
N ILE A 98 -11.14 6.98 14.07
CA ILE A 98 -12.24 6.00 14.09
C ILE A 98 -12.63 5.66 15.53
N HIS A 99 -11.71 5.64 16.48
CA HIS A 99 -11.99 5.35 17.88
C HIS A 99 -12.50 6.56 18.67
N SER A 100 -12.45 7.78 18.12
CA SER A 100 -13.00 8.97 18.79
C SER A 100 -14.54 9.03 18.71
N ASP A 101 -15.21 9.59 19.71
CA ASP A 101 -16.67 9.66 19.76
C ASP A 101 -17.27 10.60 18.70
N ASP A 102 -16.48 11.52 18.19
CA ASP A 102 -16.89 12.50 17.19
C ASP A 102 -17.02 11.95 15.77
N VAL A 103 -16.51 10.72 15.50
CA VAL A 103 -16.57 10.10 14.18
C VAL A 103 -17.72 9.09 14.14
N THR A 104 -18.79 9.46 13.46
CA THR A 104 -20.00 8.66 13.30
C THR A 104 -20.20 8.13 11.88
N ASP A 105 -19.56 8.74 10.89
CA ASP A 105 -19.63 8.36 9.49
C ASP A 105 -18.34 8.77 8.75
N ILE A 106 -18.29 8.52 7.43
CA ILE A 106 -17.14 8.86 6.59
C ILE A 106 -16.95 10.37 6.45
N TYR A 107 -18.03 11.15 6.48
CA TYR A 107 -17.93 12.60 6.32
C TYR A 107 -17.32 13.23 7.57
N SER A 108 -17.79 12.83 8.76
CA SER A 108 -17.17 13.25 10.03
C SER A 108 -15.71 12.81 10.15
N LEU A 109 -15.35 11.62 9.64
CA LEU A 109 -13.95 11.20 9.54
C LEU A 109 -13.12 12.13 8.65
N ILE A 110 -13.64 12.49 7.46
CA ILE A 110 -12.96 13.43 6.54
C ILE A 110 -12.76 14.79 7.21
N ASP A 111 -13.78 15.32 7.88
CA ASP A 111 -13.69 16.62 8.54
C ASP A 111 -12.69 16.59 9.69
N LYS A 112 -12.70 15.54 10.51
CA LYS A 112 -11.67 15.36 11.55
C LYS A 112 -10.26 15.18 11.00
N MET A 113 -10.10 14.53 9.86
CA MET A 113 -8.80 14.48 9.18
C MET A 113 -8.36 15.85 8.68
N LYS A 114 -9.28 16.71 8.20
CA LYS A 114 -8.97 18.10 7.83
C LYS A 114 -8.50 18.92 9.04
N GLU A 115 -9.16 18.77 10.20
CA GLU A 115 -8.73 19.37 11.47
C GLU A 115 -7.32 18.91 11.87
N CYS A 116 -6.97 17.65 11.59
CA CYS A 116 -5.61 17.10 11.80
C CYS A 116 -4.57 17.57 10.76
N GLY A 117 -4.93 18.48 9.84
CA GLY A 117 -4.00 19.07 8.87
C GLY A 117 -3.86 18.29 7.56
N TYR A 118 -4.78 17.37 7.27
CA TYR A 118 -4.84 16.72 5.97
C TYR A 118 -5.70 17.51 4.99
N THR A 119 -5.27 17.55 3.72
CA THR A 119 -6.00 18.19 2.62
C THR A 119 -6.51 17.11 1.69
N PHE A 120 -7.80 17.13 1.40
CA PHE A 120 -8.41 16.24 0.41
C PHE A 120 -8.39 16.91 -0.97
N THR A 121 -7.77 16.26 -1.94
CA THR A 121 -7.76 16.69 -3.34
C THR A 121 -8.93 16.13 -4.13
N ASN A 122 -9.50 15.01 -3.66
CA ASN A 122 -10.72 14.41 -4.19
C ASN A 122 -11.39 13.62 -3.06
N GLU A 123 -12.49 14.12 -2.52
CA GLU A 123 -13.23 13.48 -1.42
C GLU A 123 -13.93 12.20 -1.86
N SER A 124 -14.55 12.18 -3.05
CA SER A 124 -15.24 11.00 -3.57
C SER A 124 -14.31 9.78 -3.72
N ARG A 125 -13.03 10.02 -4.06
CA ARG A 125 -12.00 8.98 -4.14
C ARG A 125 -11.16 8.86 -2.87
N MET A 126 -11.48 9.65 -1.86
CA MET A 126 -10.72 9.72 -0.60
C MET A 126 -9.20 9.88 -0.83
N ILE A 127 -8.82 10.87 -1.66
CA ILE A 127 -7.42 11.19 -1.94
C ILE A 127 -6.99 12.30 -0.99
N ALA A 128 -6.13 11.98 -0.03
CA ALA A 128 -5.66 12.89 1.00
C ALA A 128 -4.14 13.02 1.01
N LYS A 129 -3.66 14.16 1.53
CA LYS A 129 -2.24 14.45 1.75
C LYS A 129 -2.05 15.36 2.95
N PRO A 130 -0.95 15.26 3.70
CA PRO A 130 -0.58 16.24 4.71
C PRO A 130 -0.08 17.53 4.05
N LYS A 131 -0.07 18.62 4.80
CA LYS A 131 0.49 19.91 4.36
C LYS A 131 1.95 19.74 3.95
N GLY A 132 2.35 20.36 2.83
CA GLY A 132 3.73 20.30 2.30
C GLY A 132 4.00 19.12 1.36
N VAL A 133 3.12 18.14 1.24
CA VAL A 133 3.26 17.04 0.28
C VAL A 133 2.62 17.40 -1.05
N LYS A 134 3.36 17.21 -2.15
CA LYS A 134 2.91 17.59 -3.51
C LYS A 134 1.72 16.74 -4.00
N TYR A 135 1.80 15.41 -3.84
CA TYR A 135 0.80 14.47 -4.37
C TYR A 135 0.11 13.70 -3.24
N GLY A 136 -1.22 13.61 -3.33
CA GLY A 136 -2.03 12.82 -2.41
C GLY A 136 -1.94 11.32 -2.64
N CYS A 137 -2.39 10.57 -1.66
CA CYS A 137 -2.58 9.13 -1.72
C CYS A 137 -4.07 8.80 -1.54
N CYS A 138 -4.58 7.88 -2.33
CA CYS A 138 -5.89 7.30 -2.06
C CYS A 138 -5.81 6.50 -0.75
N ILE A 139 -6.71 6.76 0.19
CA ILE A 139 -6.71 6.12 1.51
C ILE A 139 -6.78 4.60 1.39
N SER A 140 -7.51 4.06 0.42
CA SER A 140 -7.57 2.61 0.17
C SER A 140 -6.21 1.96 -0.17
N LYS A 141 -5.22 2.74 -0.58
CA LYS A 141 -3.84 2.27 -0.85
C LYS A 141 -2.95 2.22 0.38
N LEU A 142 -3.44 2.61 1.55
CA LEU A 142 -2.69 2.50 2.81
C LEU A 142 -2.57 1.04 3.27
N GLY A 143 -3.56 0.20 2.93
CA GLY A 143 -3.58 -1.23 3.26
C GLY A 143 -4.99 -1.82 3.27
N PHE A 144 -5.05 -3.10 3.68
CA PHE A 144 -6.31 -3.80 3.87
C PHE A 144 -7.18 -3.13 4.89
N GLY A 145 -8.08 -2.70 5.10
CA GLY A 145 -8.83 -2.03 6.18
C GLY A 145 -9.06 -0.54 5.96
N TYR A 146 -8.54 0.02 4.85
CA TYR A 146 -8.68 1.43 4.51
C TYR A 146 -9.51 1.67 3.25
N SER A 147 -10.17 0.64 2.70
CA SER A 147 -11.18 0.85 1.66
C SER A 147 -12.42 1.54 2.25
N TYR A 148 -13.19 2.24 1.42
CA TYR A 148 -14.42 2.90 1.85
C TYR A 148 -15.33 1.97 2.66
N GLN A 149 -15.58 0.77 2.14
CA GLN A 149 -16.44 -0.23 2.79
C GLN A 149 -15.88 -0.68 4.15
N MET A 150 -14.57 -0.92 4.23
CA MET A 150 -13.93 -1.34 5.48
C MET A 150 -13.95 -0.22 6.52
N LEU A 151 -13.73 1.04 6.12
CA LEU A 151 -13.81 2.18 7.03
C LEU A 151 -15.23 2.35 7.58
N MET A 152 -16.24 2.27 6.72
CA MET A 152 -17.65 2.28 7.13
C MET A 152 -17.97 1.15 8.13
N GLN A 153 -17.51 -0.06 7.83
CA GLN A 153 -17.70 -1.21 8.73
C GLN A 153 -17.04 -0.99 10.10
N ARG A 154 -15.81 -0.45 10.11
CA ARG A 154 -15.09 -0.15 11.36
C ARG A 154 -15.80 0.92 12.20
N ILE A 155 -16.30 1.97 11.57
CA ILE A 155 -17.08 3.03 12.24
C ILE A 155 -18.38 2.46 12.81
N ASN A 156 -19.13 1.68 12.02
CA ASN A 156 -20.39 1.07 12.45
C ASN A 156 -20.21 0.05 13.59
N ASN A 157 -19.17 -0.79 13.52
CA ASN A 157 -18.88 -1.75 14.58
C ASN A 157 -18.58 -1.06 15.91
N LYS A 158 -17.82 0.04 15.89
CA LYS A 158 -17.59 0.86 17.10
C LYS A 158 -18.89 1.39 17.68
N GLN A 159 -19.81 1.88 16.85
CA GLN A 159 -21.11 2.38 17.32
C GLN A 159 -21.93 1.27 17.99
N ASN A 160 -21.93 0.07 17.40
CA ASN A 160 -22.64 -1.08 17.96
C ASN A 160 -22.06 -1.51 19.32
N GLU A 161 -20.72 -1.50 19.48
CA GLU A 161 -20.08 -1.76 20.77
C GLU A 161 -20.43 -0.70 21.82
N PHE A 162 -20.49 0.57 21.43
CA PHE A 162 -20.84 1.67 22.32
C PHE A 162 -22.30 1.59 22.79
N VAL A 163 -23.23 1.27 21.89
CA VAL A 163 -24.64 1.03 22.24
C VAL A 163 -24.76 -0.19 23.16
N GLY A 164 -24.06 -1.27 22.86
CA GLY A 164 -24.04 -2.47 23.70
C GLY A 164 -23.54 -2.20 25.12
N ARG A 165 -22.49 -1.41 25.28
CA ARG A 165 -21.97 -1.01 26.61
C ARG A 165 -22.95 -0.14 27.39
N LYS A 166 -23.64 0.82 26.72
CA LYS A 166 -24.69 1.63 27.38
C LYS A 166 -25.88 0.80 27.84
N ILE A 167 -26.34 -0.14 27.02
CA ILE A 167 -27.44 -1.03 27.39
C ILE A 167 -27.04 -1.93 28.57
N SER A 168 -25.84 -2.51 28.56
CA SER A 168 -25.33 -3.33 29.65
C SER A 168 -25.18 -2.54 30.96
N ALA A 169 -24.69 -1.30 30.88
CA ALA A 169 -24.61 -0.42 32.06
C ALA A 169 -26.00 -0.05 32.60
N PHE A 170 -26.97 0.21 31.70
CA PHE A 170 -28.36 0.51 32.12
C PHE A 170 -29.04 -0.69 32.76
N ILE A 171 -28.87 -1.90 32.21
CA ILE A 171 -29.42 -3.14 32.79
C ILE A 171 -28.75 -3.43 34.14
N GLY A 172 -27.43 -3.26 34.27
CA GLY A 172 -26.70 -3.42 35.53
C GLY A 172 -27.22 -2.48 36.63
N PHE A 173 -27.49 -1.21 36.30
CA PHE A 173 -28.05 -0.24 37.21
C PHE A 173 -29.50 -0.59 37.66
N GLN A 174 -30.32 -1.11 36.77
CA GLN A 174 -31.67 -1.59 37.09
C GLN A 174 -31.66 -2.81 38.05
N VAL A 175 -30.70 -3.71 37.87
CA VAL A 175 -30.56 -4.90 38.74
C VAL A 175 -30.10 -4.51 40.15
N GLU A 176 -29.18 -3.54 40.29
CA GLU A 176 -28.75 -3.06 41.62
C GLU A 176 -29.89 -2.39 42.41
N ILE A 177 -30.78 -1.61 41.74
CA ILE A 177 -31.96 -1.01 42.40
C ILE A 177 -32.95 -2.09 42.85
N ALA A 178 -33.09 -3.19 42.12
CA ALA A 178 -34.01 -4.28 42.49
C ALA A 178 -33.53 -5.12 43.68
N VAL A 179 -32.20 -5.19 43.91
CA VAL A 179 -31.60 -5.94 45.03
C VAL A 179 -31.57 -5.11 46.33
N GLY A 180 -31.64 -3.79 46.25
CA GLY A 180 -31.67 -2.89 47.43
C GLY A 180 -33.02 -2.77 48.15
N LEU A 181 -34.08 -3.51 47.72
CA LEU A 181 -35.40 -3.50 48.28
C LEU A 181 -35.80 -4.83 48.95
N ARG A 182 -34.85 -5.49 49.58
CA ARG A 182 -35.15 -6.63 50.48
C ARG A 182 -34.67 -6.38 51.89
#